data_80aa517010700fb12f312dcfaf10ceae
#
_entry.id   80aa517010700fb12f312dcfaf10ceae
#
_cell.length_a   1.000
_cell.length_b   1.000
_cell.length_c   1.000
_cell.angle_alpha   90.00
_cell.angle_beta   90.00
_cell.angle_gamma   90.00
#
_symmetry.space_group_name_H-M   'P 1'
#
loop_
_entity.id
_entity.type
_entity.pdbx_description
1 polymer ?
#
loop_
_entity_poly.entity_id
_entity_poly.type
_entity_poly.pdbx_seq_one_letter_code
_entity_poly.pdbx_strand_id
1 'polypeptide(L)'
;MPTDQELVQIVPDSRQLAYQETEFYAFFHFGMNTYTNREWGDGTEDPQLFNPAELNAEQWVLAAKSAGMKGIILTCKHHDGFCLWPTRYTAHSVLNSPWKNKKGDVVREVSDACGKYRLKFGIYLSPWDRNQPCYGAGKEYDDYYLAQLTELLTGYGNIFSVWLDGACGEGPNGKKQIYDWQRYYACVRKYQPDACICVCGPDIRWCGNEAGDVRKSEWSVVPARTALAESIQEKSQQTDDEEFRQRKITSDMEDLGSRKALEGEENLIWYPAEVNTSIRPGWFYHPEEDTQVKSLKELIHIYCGSVGGNATFLLNIPPMPNGLLHENDVKRLEEFGGWKRSSFSRNLAENARILASSEDPSCPVENILTDTLDTWYQPVEGSSPVELVFELEDSCTLGYLVLKEAIQHSQRIEAFQIFAADSQTKKWIPVYSGTVVGYQKIVPLLGLQTSKIKIKLTDFRVLPFLSFVGIYEQV
;
A
#
# COMPACT_ATOMS: atom_id res chain seq x y z
N MET A 1 8.88 18.31 -23.92
CA MET A 1 9.33 17.52 -22.73
C MET A 1 9.22 18.44 -21.53
N PRO A 2 8.52 18.05 -20.47
CA PRO A 2 8.51 18.85 -19.24
C PRO A 2 9.94 19.02 -18.72
N THR A 3 10.24 20.19 -18.20
CA THR A 3 11.54 20.48 -17.57
C THR A 3 11.61 19.85 -16.19
N ASP A 4 12.83 19.61 -15.67
CA ASP A 4 13.01 19.07 -14.30
C ASP A 4 12.35 19.99 -13.25
N GLN A 5 12.34 21.31 -13.48
CA GLN A 5 11.63 22.25 -12.61
C GLN A 5 10.11 22.07 -12.63
N GLU A 6 9.52 21.77 -13.78
CA GLU A 6 8.08 21.47 -13.87
C GLU A 6 7.75 20.12 -13.21
N LEU A 7 8.60 19.10 -13.39
CA LEU A 7 8.39 17.79 -12.77
C LEU A 7 8.34 17.84 -11.24
N VAL A 8 9.15 18.68 -10.61
CA VAL A 8 9.19 18.80 -9.15
C VAL A 8 8.13 19.74 -8.57
N GLN A 9 7.30 20.39 -9.42
CA GLN A 9 6.12 21.09 -8.95
C GLN A 9 4.95 20.12 -8.70
N ILE A 10 5.02 18.89 -9.21
CA ILE A 10 4.02 17.86 -8.95
C ILE A 10 4.31 17.23 -7.61
N VAL A 11 3.50 17.54 -6.62
CA VAL A 11 3.67 17.15 -5.21
C VAL A 11 2.43 16.40 -4.68
N PRO A 12 2.56 15.58 -3.64
CA PRO A 12 1.40 14.97 -2.98
C PRO A 12 0.51 16.03 -2.33
N ASP A 13 -0.78 15.79 -2.33
CA ASP A 13 -1.64 16.48 -1.38
C ASP A 13 -1.51 15.90 0.04
N SER A 14 -2.15 16.53 1.02
CA SER A 14 -2.06 16.11 2.43
C SER A 14 -2.59 14.67 2.67
N ARG A 15 -3.63 14.25 1.92
CA ARG A 15 -4.20 12.91 2.01
C ARG A 15 -3.20 11.86 1.50
N GLN A 16 -2.63 12.12 0.32
CA GLN A 16 -1.65 11.24 -0.32
C GLN A 16 -0.39 11.09 0.53
N LEU A 17 0.08 12.20 1.13
CA LEU A 17 1.21 12.19 2.04
C LEU A 17 0.91 11.31 3.28
N ALA A 18 -0.21 11.56 3.96
CA ALA A 18 -0.64 10.78 5.12
C ALA A 18 -0.91 9.31 4.79
N TYR A 19 -1.28 9.01 3.52
CA TYR A 19 -1.45 7.64 3.04
C TYR A 19 -0.09 6.95 2.85
N GLN A 20 0.87 7.59 2.20
CA GLN A 20 2.22 7.05 2.02
C GLN A 20 2.93 6.80 3.37
N GLU A 21 2.73 7.67 4.37
CA GLU A 21 3.21 7.46 5.75
C GLU A 21 2.55 6.26 6.46
N THR A 22 1.43 5.76 5.95
CA THR A 22 0.81 4.52 6.46
C THR A 22 1.66 3.29 6.11
N GLU A 23 2.38 3.30 5.00
CA GLU A 23 3.35 2.31 4.55
C GLU A 23 2.77 0.89 4.38
N PHE A 24 2.32 0.26 5.49
CA PHE A 24 1.91 -1.13 5.57
C PHE A 24 0.60 -1.26 6.36
N TYR A 25 -0.39 -1.92 5.76
CA TYR A 25 -1.74 -2.10 6.32
C TYR A 25 -2.38 -3.39 5.84
N ALA A 26 -3.42 -3.85 6.59
CA ALA A 26 -4.13 -5.09 6.31
C ALA A 26 -5.31 -4.88 5.38
N PHE A 27 -5.61 -5.91 4.59
CA PHE A 27 -6.90 -6.11 3.96
C PHE A 27 -7.56 -7.32 4.61
N PHE A 28 -8.86 -7.23 4.93
CA PHE A 28 -9.62 -8.38 5.38
C PHE A 28 -10.73 -8.67 4.38
N HIS A 29 -10.56 -9.76 3.61
CA HIS A 29 -11.62 -10.32 2.79
C HIS A 29 -12.43 -11.28 3.64
N PHE A 30 -13.63 -10.85 4.00
CA PHE A 30 -14.58 -11.62 4.78
C PHE A 30 -15.99 -11.39 4.26
N GLY A 31 -16.83 -12.44 4.19
CA GLY A 31 -18.16 -12.34 3.65
C GLY A 31 -18.73 -13.67 3.24
N MET A 32 -19.69 -13.67 2.32
CA MET A 32 -20.38 -14.89 1.86
C MET A 32 -19.41 -15.90 1.22
N ASN A 33 -18.40 -15.41 0.51
CA ASN A 33 -17.41 -16.27 -0.14
C ASN A 33 -16.65 -17.14 0.85
N THR A 34 -16.42 -16.66 2.08
CA THR A 34 -15.83 -17.44 3.18
C THR A 34 -16.66 -18.68 3.52
N TYR A 35 -18.00 -18.59 3.42
CA TYR A 35 -18.91 -19.68 3.77
C TYR A 35 -19.22 -20.62 2.60
N THR A 36 -19.01 -20.17 1.38
CA THR A 36 -19.25 -20.95 0.16
C THR A 36 -17.99 -21.54 -0.44
N ASN A 37 -16.83 -21.28 0.18
CA ASN A 37 -15.50 -21.70 -0.30
C ASN A 37 -15.24 -21.25 -1.75
N ARG A 38 -15.54 -19.96 -2.05
CA ARG A 38 -15.41 -19.36 -3.38
C ARG A 38 -14.63 -18.04 -3.28
N GLU A 39 -13.96 -17.69 -4.38
CA GLU A 39 -13.37 -16.34 -4.52
C GLU A 39 -14.44 -15.33 -4.97
N TRP A 40 -15.29 -15.73 -5.90
CA TRP A 40 -16.40 -14.91 -6.42
C TRP A 40 -17.73 -15.62 -6.27
N GLY A 41 -18.55 -15.14 -5.36
CA GLY A 41 -19.97 -15.55 -5.24
C GLY A 41 -20.79 -15.10 -6.43
N ASP A 42 -21.94 -15.72 -6.62
CA ASP A 42 -22.84 -15.42 -7.75
C ASP A 42 -23.99 -14.46 -7.38
N GLY A 43 -24.11 -14.07 -6.11
CA GLY A 43 -25.13 -13.16 -5.60
C GLY A 43 -26.45 -13.84 -5.24
N THR A 44 -26.50 -15.18 -5.29
CA THR A 44 -27.72 -15.97 -4.92
C THR A 44 -27.56 -16.66 -3.57
N GLU A 45 -26.46 -16.46 -2.90
CA GLU A 45 -26.15 -17.10 -1.62
C GLU A 45 -27.16 -16.74 -0.53
N ASP A 46 -27.58 -17.74 0.24
CA ASP A 46 -28.52 -17.53 1.34
C ASP A 46 -27.83 -16.80 2.52
N PRO A 47 -28.31 -15.62 2.93
CA PRO A 47 -27.79 -14.91 4.11
C PRO A 47 -27.78 -15.74 5.39
N GLN A 48 -28.58 -16.80 5.49
CA GLN A 48 -28.60 -17.73 6.63
C GLN A 48 -27.30 -18.50 6.80
N LEU A 49 -26.44 -18.59 5.79
CA LEU A 49 -25.13 -19.23 5.86
C LEU A 49 -24.13 -18.39 6.69
N PHE A 50 -24.30 -17.07 6.71
CA PHE A 50 -23.39 -16.16 7.39
C PHE A 50 -23.60 -16.20 8.91
N ASN A 51 -22.74 -16.91 9.64
CA ASN A 51 -22.82 -17.03 11.09
C ASN A 51 -21.43 -17.13 11.76
N PRO A 52 -20.65 -16.04 11.82
CA PRO A 52 -19.34 -16.02 12.51
C PRO A 52 -19.50 -16.02 14.04
N ALA A 53 -19.83 -17.20 14.61
CA ALA A 53 -20.20 -17.32 16.01
C ALA A 53 -19.13 -16.85 17.01
N GLU A 54 -17.84 -16.89 16.60
CA GLU A 54 -16.70 -16.52 17.43
C GLU A 54 -16.03 -15.22 16.96
N LEU A 55 -16.68 -14.41 16.10
CA LEU A 55 -16.09 -13.21 15.54
C LEU A 55 -15.46 -12.35 16.62
N ASN A 56 -14.18 -12.05 16.45
CA ASN A 56 -13.40 -11.24 17.35
C ASN A 56 -12.55 -10.23 16.55
N ALA A 57 -13.13 -9.06 16.28
CA ALA A 57 -12.45 -8.01 15.54
C ALA A 57 -11.18 -7.50 16.24
N GLU A 58 -11.11 -7.61 17.57
CA GLU A 58 -9.89 -7.25 18.32
C GLU A 58 -8.72 -8.20 17.98
N GLN A 59 -8.98 -9.50 17.81
CA GLN A 59 -7.97 -10.44 17.38
C GLN A 59 -7.41 -10.08 15.98
N TRP A 60 -8.26 -9.66 15.04
CA TRP A 60 -7.82 -9.23 13.72
C TRP A 60 -6.91 -8.01 13.80
N VAL A 61 -7.36 -7.00 14.55
CA VAL A 61 -6.63 -5.73 14.72
C VAL A 61 -5.30 -5.95 15.44
N LEU A 62 -5.27 -6.79 16.46
CA LEU A 62 -4.04 -7.11 17.22
C LEU A 62 -3.05 -7.91 16.38
N ALA A 63 -3.51 -8.85 15.56
CA ALA A 63 -2.67 -9.59 14.62
C ALA A 63 -2.04 -8.65 13.57
N ALA A 64 -2.82 -7.76 12.96
CA ALA A 64 -2.29 -6.74 12.06
C ALA A 64 -1.27 -5.82 12.75
N LYS A 65 -1.58 -5.36 13.96
CA LYS A 65 -0.70 -4.52 14.77
C LYS A 65 0.60 -5.24 15.15
N SER A 66 0.56 -6.54 15.45
CA SER A 66 1.75 -7.34 15.76
C SER A 66 2.76 -7.34 14.63
N ALA A 67 2.30 -7.32 13.37
CA ALA A 67 3.11 -7.19 12.16
C ALA A 67 3.64 -5.75 11.94
N GLY A 68 3.21 -4.78 12.72
CA GLY A 68 3.56 -3.38 12.55
C GLY A 68 2.75 -2.65 11.47
N MET A 69 1.53 -3.16 11.19
CA MET A 69 0.58 -2.48 10.29
C MET A 69 -0.02 -1.26 10.98
N LYS A 70 -0.32 -0.21 10.19
CA LYS A 70 -0.81 1.08 10.67
C LYS A 70 -2.30 1.31 10.34
N GLY A 71 -2.91 0.45 9.54
CA GLY A 71 -4.30 0.56 9.12
C GLY A 71 -4.90 -0.77 8.70
N ILE A 72 -6.22 -0.77 8.50
CA ILE A 72 -7.01 -1.92 8.04
C ILE A 72 -8.01 -1.43 7.01
N ILE A 73 -8.17 -2.15 5.92
CA ILE A 73 -9.27 -2.02 4.97
C ILE A 73 -10.14 -3.27 5.08
N LEU A 74 -11.46 -3.11 5.22
CA LEU A 74 -12.42 -4.19 5.29
C LEU A 74 -13.27 -4.26 4.03
N THR A 75 -13.46 -5.44 3.46
CA THR A 75 -14.46 -5.67 2.39
C THR A 75 -15.87 -5.60 2.96
N CYS A 76 -16.43 -4.39 3.03
CA CYS A 76 -17.79 -4.20 3.57
C CYS A 76 -18.86 -4.88 2.70
N LYS A 77 -18.64 -4.93 1.39
CA LYS A 77 -19.44 -5.67 0.40
C LYS A 77 -18.54 -6.09 -0.75
N HIS A 78 -18.48 -7.38 -1.07
CA HIS A 78 -17.79 -7.92 -2.24
C HIS A 78 -18.76 -8.07 -3.44
N HIS A 79 -18.32 -8.68 -4.54
CA HIS A 79 -19.08 -8.79 -5.81
C HIS A 79 -20.39 -9.58 -5.68
N ASP A 80 -20.52 -10.49 -4.69
CA ASP A 80 -21.76 -11.21 -4.37
C ASP A 80 -22.86 -10.28 -3.84
N GLY A 81 -22.55 -9.04 -3.46
CA GLY A 81 -23.50 -8.05 -2.97
C GLY A 81 -23.87 -8.18 -1.50
N PHE A 82 -23.32 -9.17 -0.75
CA PHE A 82 -23.62 -9.32 0.67
C PHE A 82 -22.96 -8.24 1.52
N CYS A 83 -23.79 -7.52 2.29
CA CYS A 83 -23.36 -6.40 3.12
C CYS A 83 -23.05 -6.83 4.55
N LEU A 84 -21.84 -6.54 5.03
CA LEU A 84 -21.36 -6.83 6.38
C LEU A 84 -21.90 -5.86 7.46
N TRP A 85 -22.74 -4.92 7.09
CA TRP A 85 -23.39 -3.94 7.98
C TRP A 85 -24.91 -3.96 7.79
N PRO A 86 -25.69 -3.46 8.75
CA PRO A 86 -27.15 -3.43 8.70
C PRO A 86 -27.66 -2.34 7.73
N THR A 87 -27.36 -2.50 6.44
CA THR A 87 -27.80 -1.58 5.39
C THR A 87 -29.33 -1.56 5.26
N ARG A 88 -29.87 -0.40 4.89
CA ARG A 88 -31.32 -0.21 4.64
C ARG A 88 -31.70 -0.52 3.20
N TYR A 89 -30.73 -0.77 2.30
CA TYR A 89 -30.95 -0.76 0.86
C TYR A 89 -31.04 -2.15 0.24
N THR A 90 -30.67 -3.21 0.97
CA THR A 90 -30.82 -4.59 0.51
C THR A 90 -31.10 -5.53 1.67
N ALA A 91 -31.83 -6.60 1.38
CA ALA A 91 -32.02 -7.73 2.29
C ALA A 91 -30.80 -8.68 2.31
N HIS A 92 -29.91 -8.60 1.32
CA HIS A 92 -28.70 -9.41 1.22
C HIS A 92 -27.60 -8.86 2.14
N SER A 93 -27.79 -9.06 3.45
CA SER A 93 -26.95 -8.47 4.48
C SER A 93 -27.02 -9.22 5.81
N VAL A 94 -26.18 -8.85 6.74
CA VAL A 94 -26.13 -9.36 8.13
C VAL A 94 -27.49 -9.28 8.84
N LEU A 95 -28.40 -8.39 8.44
CA LEU A 95 -29.76 -8.31 8.98
C LEU A 95 -30.61 -9.55 8.73
N ASN A 96 -30.27 -10.32 7.72
CA ASN A 96 -30.97 -11.56 7.39
C ASN A 96 -30.16 -12.82 7.72
N SER A 97 -29.02 -12.67 8.35
CA SER A 97 -28.23 -13.79 8.90
C SER A 97 -28.73 -14.15 10.31
N PRO A 98 -28.48 -15.38 10.80
CA PRO A 98 -28.77 -15.75 12.18
C PRO A 98 -27.81 -15.13 13.19
N TRP A 99 -26.69 -14.62 12.73
CA TRP A 99 -25.61 -14.08 13.56
C TRP A 99 -26.11 -12.96 14.48
N LYS A 100 -25.77 -13.07 15.76
CA LYS A 100 -26.17 -12.11 16.83
C LYS A 100 -27.68 -11.81 16.82
N ASN A 101 -28.51 -12.79 16.46
CA ASN A 101 -29.97 -12.63 16.34
C ASN A 101 -30.35 -11.47 15.40
N LYS A 102 -29.71 -11.38 14.21
CA LYS A 102 -29.92 -10.32 13.21
C LYS A 102 -29.54 -8.92 13.63
N LYS A 103 -28.66 -8.77 14.64
CA LYS A 103 -28.19 -7.49 15.17
C LYS A 103 -26.68 -7.31 14.97
N GLY A 104 -26.04 -8.16 14.18
CA GLY A 104 -24.63 -8.08 13.90
C GLY A 104 -24.26 -6.91 12.98
N ASP A 105 -23.08 -6.37 13.17
CA ASP A 105 -22.48 -5.32 12.33
C ASP A 105 -20.96 -5.51 12.38
N VAL A 106 -20.43 -6.24 11.38
CA VAL A 106 -18.98 -6.53 11.30
C VAL A 106 -18.20 -5.25 11.10
N VAL A 107 -18.74 -4.32 10.29
CA VAL A 107 -18.07 -3.05 10.00
C VAL A 107 -17.88 -2.23 11.28
N ARG A 108 -18.92 -2.21 12.13
CA ARG A 108 -18.86 -1.55 13.44
C ARG A 108 -17.80 -2.18 14.34
N GLU A 109 -17.82 -3.52 14.46
CA GLU A 109 -16.88 -4.22 15.34
C GLU A 109 -15.43 -3.99 14.93
N VAL A 110 -15.14 -4.00 13.63
CA VAL A 110 -13.79 -3.74 13.12
C VAL A 110 -13.39 -2.27 13.26
N SER A 111 -14.29 -1.33 12.95
CA SER A 111 -13.99 0.11 13.10
C SER A 111 -13.74 0.52 14.55
N ASP A 112 -14.56 -0.02 15.47
CA ASP A 112 -14.40 0.26 16.93
C ASP A 112 -13.09 -0.35 17.46
N ALA A 113 -12.73 -1.57 17.02
CA ALA A 113 -11.46 -2.19 17.36
C ALA A 113 -10.27 -1.40 16.81
N CYS A 114 -10.36 -0.90 15.56
CA CYS A 114 -9.33 -0.01 14.99
C CYS A 114 -9.15 1.24 15.86
N GLY A 115 -10.24 1.90 16.25
CA GLY A 115 -10.22 3.07 17.13
C GLY A 115 -9.57 2.77 18.49
N LYS A 116 -9.93 1.64 19.11
CA LYS A 116 -9.38 1.18 20.41
C LYS A 116 -7.87 0.97 20.35
N TYR A 117 -7.36 0.36 19.30
CA TYR A 117 -5.95 0.02 19.15
C TYR A 117 -5.14 1.02 18.32
N ARG A 118 -5.75 2.14 17.91
CA ARG A 118 -5.13 3.25 17.16
C ARG A 118 -4.58 2.82 15.77
N LEU A 119 -5.32 1.97 15.06
CA LEU A 119 -5.12 1.71 13.66
C LEU A 119 -6.09 2.57 12.84
N LYS A 120 -5.67 3.00 11.64
CA LYS A 120 -6.56 3.67 10.70
C LYS A 120 -7.58 2.66 10.15
N PHE A 121 -8.81 3.10 9.91
CA PHE A 121 -9.86 2.26 9.33
C PHE A 121 -10.20 2.73 7.92
N GLY A 122 -10.28 1.79 6.99
CA GLY A 122 -10.67 1.98 5.60
C GLY A 122 -11.74 0.97 5.17
N ILE A 123 -12.40 1.27 4.08
CA ILE A 123 -13.48 0.46 3.53
C ILE A 123 -13.21 0.08 2.07
N TYR A 124 -13.66 -1.12 1.72
CA TYR A 124 -13.86 -1.56 0.35
C TYR A 124 -15.36 -1.76 0.13
N LEU A 125 -15.91 -1.14 -0.90
CA LEU A 125 -17.28 -1.32 -1.33
C LEU A 125 -17.28 -1.66 -2.82
N SER A 126 -17.53 -2.93 -3.17
CA SER A 126 -17.55 -3.36 -4.56
C SER A 126 -18.58 -2.56 -5.37
N PRO A 127 -18.17 -1.92 -6.47
CA PRO A 127 -19.13 -1.33 -7.41
C PRO A 127 -19.88 -2.41 -8.21
N TRP A 128 -19.29 -3.58 -8.42
CA TRP A 128 -19.97 -4.71 -9.01
C TRP A 128 -20.86 -5.40 -7.95
N ASP A 129 -22.12 -5.63 -8.30
CA ASP A 129 -23.11 -6.24 -7.41
C ASP A 129 -23.93 -7.28 -8.16
N ARG A 130 -23.66 -8.55 -7.86
CA ARG A 130 -24.28 -9.69 -8.52
C ARG A 130 -25.65 -10.08 -7.93
N ASN A 131 -26.03 -9.47 -6.81
CA ASN A 131 -27.33 -9.66 -6.16
C ASN A 131 -28.36 -8.60 -6.56
N GLN A 132 -27.93 -7.33 -6.76
CA GLN A 132 -28.85 -6.21 -6.89
C GLN A 132 -29.58 -6.19 -8.26
N PRO A 133 -30.94 -6.29 -8.27
CA PRO A 133 -31.71 -6.33 -9.53
C PRO A 133 -31.56 -5.09 -10.42
N CYS A 134 -31.28 -3.90 -9.84
CA CYS A 134 -31.10 -2.67 -10.62
C CYS A 134 -29.66 -2.51 -11.14
N TYR A 135 -28.74 -3.46 -10.90
CA TYR A 135 -27.41 -3.42 -11.49
C TYR A 135 -27.50 -3.40 -13.02
N GLY A 136 -26.74 -2.51 -13.66
CA GLY A 136 -26.83 -2.29 -15.12
C GLY A 136 -27.97 -1.37 -15.54
N ALA A 137 -28.68 -0.72 -14.60
CA ALA A 137 -29.73 0.27 -14.88
C ALA A 137 -29.21 1.73 -14.85
N GLY A 138 -27.89 1.93 -14.94
CA GLY A 138 -27.26 3.25 -14.97
C GLY A 138 -27.53 4.01 -13.66
N LYS A 139 -28.12 5.21 -13.77
CA LYS A 139 -28.36 6.11 -12.64
C LYS A 139 -29.11 5.46 -11.47
N GLU A 140 -30.03 4.55 -11.70
CA GLU A 140 -30.77 3.87 -10.63
C GLU A 140 -29.83 3.06 -9.74
N TYR A 141 -28.91 2.32 -10.35
CA TYR A 141 -27.88 1.60 -9.60
C TYR A 141 -26.88 2.53 -8.93
N ASP A 142 -26.45 3.59 -9.60
CA ASP A 142 -25.54 4.58 -9.00
C ASP A 142 -26.15 5.23 -7.76
N ASP A 143 -27.46 5.54 -7.78
CA ASP A 143 -28.19 6.07 -6.62
C ASP A 143 -28.22 5.06 -5.46
N TYR A 144 -28.44 3.77 -5.75
CA TYR A 144 -28.38 2.68 -4.77
C TYR A 144 -26.96 2.55 -4.18
N TYR A 145 -25.92 2.51 -5.03
CA TYR A 145 -24.53 2.40 -4.59
C TYR A 145 -24.11 3.59 -3.71
N LEU A 146 -24.46 4.81 -4.12
CA LEU A 146 -24.20 6.03 -3.36
C LEU A 146 -24.91 6.06 -2.01
N ALA A 147 -26.10 5.47 -1.92
CA ALA A 147 -26.82 5.36 -0.66
C ALA A 147 -26.08 4.44 0.32
N GLN A 148 -25.59 3.28 -0.13
CA GLN A 148 -24.76 2.37 0.66
C GLN A 148 -23.40 3.02 1.04
N LEU A 149 -22.73 3.66 0.08
CA LEU A 149 -21.49 4.37 0.33
C LEU A 149 -21.66 5.46 1.38
N THR A 150 -22.78 6.21 1.33
CA THR A 150 -23.11 7.24 2.33
C THR A 150 -23.28 6.66 3.72
N GLU A 151 -23.96 5.50 3.87
CA GLU A 151 -24.05 4.82 5.17
C GLU A 151 -22.66 4.54 5.76
N LEU A 152 -21.74 3.98 4.95
CA LEU A 152 -20.40 3.66 5.39
C LEU A 152 -19.57 4.89 5.72
N LEU A 153 -19.62 5.93 4.88
CA LEU A 153 -18.84 7.16 5.10
C LEU A 153 -19.31 8.00 6.28
N THR A 154 -20.55 7.84 6.72
CA THR A 154 -21.13 8.65 7.83
C THR A 154 -21.32 7.86 9.11
N GLY A 155 -21.29 6.51 9.05
CA GLY A 155 -21.65 5.65 10.16
C GLY A 155 -20.49 5.15 11.01
N TYR A 156 -19.25 5.15 10.53
CA TYR A 156 -18.15 4.34 11.09
C TYR A 156 -16.88 5.14 11.45
N GLY A 157 -17.03 6.42 11.74
CA GLY A 157 -15.93 7.29 12.16
C GLY A 157 -15.04 7.75 10.99
N ASN A 158 -13.77 8.05 11.28
CA ASN A 158 -12.82 8.52 10.28
C ASN A 158 -12.35 7.37 9.40
N ILE A 159 -12.42 7.58 8.09
CA ILE A 159 -11.99 6.63 7.07
C ILE A 159 -10.76 7.19 6.35
N PHE A 160 -9.65 6.43 6.33
CA PHE A 160 -8.43 6.88 5.66
C PHE A 160 -8.36 6.43 4.20
N SER A 161 -9.09 5.38 3.83
CA SER A 161 -9.07 4.76 2.50
C SER A 161 -10.46 4.29 2.08
N VAL A 162 -10.86 4.64 0.87
CA VAL A 162 -12.01 4.07 0.16
C VAL A 162 -11.47 3.34 -1.06
N TRP A 163 -11.53 2.01 -1.02
CA TRP A 163 -10.99 1.15 -2.04
C TRP A 163 -12.08 0.77 -3.05
N LEU A 164 -11.93 1.22 -4.29
CA LEU A 164 -12.90 1.01 -5.37
C LEU A 164 -12.34 0.03 -6.38
N ASP A 165 -12.93 -1.16 -6.42
CA ASP A 165 -12.54 -2.23 -7.34
C ASP A 165 -12.90 -1.88 -8.79
N GLY A 166 -12.04 -2.29 -9.72
CA GLY A 166 -12.28 -2.14 -11.15
C GLY A 166 -13.09 -3.27 -11.78
N ALA A 167 -13.32 -4.36 -11.06
CA ALA A 167 -14.11 -5.49 -11.59
C ALA A 167 -15.53 -5.06 -11.97
N CYS A 168 -15.97 -5.44 -13.19
CA CYS A 168 -17.25 -5.06 -13.75
C CYS A 168 -17.78 -6.17 -14.65
N GLY A 169 -18.40 -7.17 -14.05
CA GLY A 169 -19.08 -8.26 -14.74
C GLY A 169 -20.58 -7.98 -14.94
N GLU A 170 -21.32 -9.02 -15.28
CA GLU A 170 -22.77 -8.98 -15.41
C GLU A 170 -23.46 -9.08 -14.05
N GLY A 171 -24.57 -8.38 -13.90
CA GLY A 171 -25.47 -8.52 -12.78
C GLY A 171 -26.49 -9.64 -12.97
N PRO A 172 -27.46 -9.79 -12.04
CA PRO A 172 -28.46 -10.86 -12.11
C PRO A 172 -29.38 -10.76 -13.34
N ASN A 173 -29.44 -9.60 -13.98
CA ASN A 173 -30.22 -9.35 -15.20
C ASN A 173 -29.39 -9.49 -16.49
N GLY A 174 -28.13 -9.97 -16.42
CA GLY A 174 -27.23 -10.13 -17.55
C GLY A 174 -26.67 -8.83 -18.12
N LYS A 175 -26.79 -7.71 -17.40
CA LYS A 175 -26.28 -6.40 -17.84
C LYS A 175 -25.03 -6.02 -17.05
N LYS A 176 -24.15 -5.25 -17.70
CA LYS A 176 -23.04 -4.56 -17.06
C LYS A 176 -23.43 -3.14 -16.70
N GLN A 177 -22.89 -2.63 -15.60
CA GLN A 177 -23.07 -1.24 -15.18
C GLN A 177 -21.98 -0.35 -15.81
N ILE A 178 -22.34 0.86 -16.16
CA ILE A 178 -21.40 1.95 -16.42
C ILE A 178 -21.40 2.81 -15.15
N TYR A 179 -20.30 2.80 -14.44
CA TYR A 179 -20.20 3.48 -13.14
C TYR A 179 -20.01 4.98 -13.30
N ASP A 180 -20.73 5.76 -12.50
CA ASP A 180 -20.56 7.21 -12.40
C ASP A 180 -19.47 7.54 -11.37
N TRP A 181 -18.21 7.30 -11.74
CA TRP A 181 -17.04 7.49 -10.87
C TRP A 181 -17.00 8.89 -10.26
N GLN A 182 -17.37 9.92 -11.02
CA GLN A 182 -17.32 11.30 -10.54
C GLN A 182 -18.29 11.55 -9.38
N ARG A 183 -19.49 10.96 -9.43
CA ARG A 183 -20.42 11.01 -8.31
C ARG A 183 -19.92 10.23 -7.11
N TYR A 184 -19.27 9.09 -7.32
CA TYR A 184 -18.68 8.31 -6.23
C TYR A 184 -17.56 9.11 -5.54
N TYR A 185 -16.66 9.73 -6.29
CA TYR A 185 -15.61 10.58 -5.75
C TYR A 185 -16.19 11.78 -4.99
N ALA A 186 -17.16 12.46 -5.57
CA ALA A 186 -17.83 13.60 -4.92
C ALA A 186 -18.48 13.20 -3.58
N CYS A 187 -19.06 11.99 -3.48
CA CYS A 187 -19.62 11.46 -2.26
C CYS A 187 -18.53 11.25 -1.19
N VAL A 188 -17.41 10.62 -1.54
CA VAL A 188 -16.28 10.43 -0.62
C VAL A 188 -15.75 11.79 -0.15
N ARG A 189 -15.48 12.71 -1.07
CA ARG A 189 -14.95 14.04 -0.72
C ARG A 189 -15.86 14.85 0.19
N LYS A 190 -17.18 14.67 0.03
CA LYS A 190 -18.17 15.35 0.86
C LYS A 190 -18.16 14.89 2.32
N TYR A 191 -18.03 13.59 2.57
CA TYR A 191 -18.19 13.01 3.90
C TYR A 191 -16.87 12.65 4.57
N GLN A 192 -15.84 12.32 3.79
CA GLN A 192 -14.49 11.94 4.25
C GLN A 192 -13.44 12.65 3.39
N PRO A 193 -13.27 13.98 3.52
CA PRO A 193 -12.39 14.76 2.64
C PRO A 193 -10.92 14.35 2.73
N ASP A 194 -10.51 13.76 3.87
CA ASP A 194 -9.13 13.31 4.11
C ASP A 194 -8.88 11.85 3.68
N ALA A 195 -9.90 11.13 3.22
CA ALA A 195 -9.75 9.77 2.73
C ALA A 195 -9.13 9.74 1.34
N CYS A 196 -8.17 8.86 1.10
CA CYS A 196 -7.71 8.53 -0.25
C CYS A 196 -8.69 7.58 -0.93
N ILE A 197 -8.96 7.84 -2.21
CA ILE A 197 -9.73 6.97 -3.09
C ILE A 197 -8.73 6.15 -3.91
N CYS A 198 -8.75 4.83 -3.72
CA CYS A 198 -7.73 3.92 -4.22
C CYS A 198 -8.22 3.10 -5.41
N VAL A 199 -7.32 2.67 -6.27
CA VAL A 199 -7.48 1.81 -7.44
C VAL A 199 -8.24 2.51 -8.55
N CYS A 200 -9.58 2.34 -8.67
CA CYS A 200 -10.40 3.16 -9.56
C CYS A 200 -10.68 4.53 -8.94
N GLY A 201 -9.64 5.22 -8.49
CA GLY A 201 -9.69 6.50 -7.79
C GLY A 201 -8.50 7.37 -8.14
N PRO A 202 -8.62 8.69 -7.90
CA PRO A 202 -7.62 9.67 -8.34
C PRO A 202 -6.40 9.77 -7.42
N ASP A 203 -6.37 9.10 -6.25
CA ASP A 203 -5.36 9.39 -5.24
C ASP A 203 -4.24 8.36 -5.16
N ILE A 204 -4.57 7.07 -5.22
CA ILE A 204 -3.61 5.96 -5.05
C ILE A 204 -3.77 4.96 -6.18
N ARG A 205 -2.68 4.66 -6.85
CA ARG A 205 -2.62 3.78 -8.01
C ARG A 205 -2.39 2.32 -7.61
N TRP A 206 -3.17 1.41 -8.17
CA TRP A 206 -2.83 0.00 -8.13
C TRP A 206 -1.56 -0.29 -8.94
N CYS A 207 -0.62 -1.07 -8.37
CA CYS A 207 0.66 -1.37 -9.04
C CYS A 207 0.51 -2.23 -10.31
N GLY A 208 -0.63 -2.91 -10.49
CA GLY A 208 -0.99 -3.64 -11.72
C GLY A 208 -0.84 -5.16 -11.62
N ASN A 209 -0.57 -5.73 -10.43
CA ASN A 209 -0.57 -7.16 -10.16
C ASN A 209 -0.96 -7.45 -8.70
N GLU A 210 -1.26 -8.71 -8.42
CA GLU A 210 -1.61 -9.22 -7.09
C GLU A 210 -0.52 -10.11 -6.48
N ALA A 211 0.64 -10.18 -7.14
CA ALA A 211 1.77 -11.00 -6.70
C ALA A 211 2.65 -10.34 -5.61
N GLY A 212 2.47 -9.04 -5.40
CA GLY A 212 3.30 -8.28 -4.46
C GLY A 212 4.55 -7.67 -5.08
N ASP A 213 4.63 -7.57 -6.41
CA ASP A 213 5.79 -7.04 -7.12
C ASP A 213 5.59 -5.57 -7.53
N VAL A 214 6.69 -4.82 -7.57
CA VAL A 214 6.76 -3.44 -8.05
C VAL A 214 7.77 -3.30 -9.19
N ARG A 215 7.67 -2.20 -9.92
CA ARG A 215 8.69 -1.81 -10.89
C ARG A 215 10.02 -1.50 -10.20
N LYS A 216 11.12 -1.71 -10.89
CA LYS A 216 12.45 -1.33 -10.38
C LYS A 216 12.55 0.17 -10.07
N SER A 217 11.86 0.99 -10.87
CA SER A 217 11.74 2.44 -10.70
C SER A 217 10.26 2.78 -10.54
N GLU A 218 9.76 2.78 -9.31
CA GLU A 218 8.38 3.14 -9.04
C GLU A 218 8.28 4.66 -8.82
N TRP A 219 7.59 5.31 -9.75
CA TRP A 219 7.43 6.75 -9.77
C TRP A 219 6.08 7.16 -9.20
N SER A 220 6.08 8.26 -8.43
CA SER A 220 4.84 8.90 -7.98
C SER A 220 4.38 10.02 -8.90
N VAL A 221 5.30 10.64 -9.65
CA VAL A 221 4.97 11.60 -10.72
C VAL A 221 4.79 10.84 -12.02
N VAL A 222 3.54 10.77 -12.51
CA VAL A 222 3.15 9.96 -13.66
C VAL A 222 2.15 10.70 -14.56
N PRO A 223 1.91 10.24 -15.81
CA PRO A 223 0.89 10.84 -16.67
C PRO A 223 -0.52 10.72 -16.08
N ALA A 224 -1.31 11.77 -16.15
CA ALA A 224 -2.69 11.82 -15.61
C ALA A 224 -3.61 10.74 -16.22
N ARG A 225 -3.33 10.28 -17.46
CA ARG A 225 -4.06 9.19 -18.12
C ARG A 225 -3.99 7.86 -17.35
N THR A 226 -2.99 7.68 -16.48
CA THR A 226 -2.86 6.47 -15.64
C THR A 226 -3.91 6.38 -14.54
N ALA A 227 -4.59 7.50 -14.22
CA ALA A 227 -5.67 7.58 -13.23
C ALA A 227 -7.07 7.57 -13.86
N LEU A 228 -7.19 7.27 -15.17
CA LEU A 228 -8.49 7.13 -15.81
C LEU A 228 -9.16 5.84 -15.34
N ALA A 229 -10.24 5.96 -14.58
CA ALA A 229 -10.94 4.82 -13.96
C ALA A 229 -11.42 3.80 -14.99
N GLU A 230 -11.85 4.25 -16.17
CA GLU A 230 -12.28 3.38 -17.27
C GLU A 230 -11.12 2.49 -17.78
N SER A 231 -9.92 3.05 -17.91
CA SER A 231 -8.73 2.28 -18.33
C SER A 231 -8.26 1.30 -17.25
N ILE A 232 -8.41 1.66 -15.97
CA ILE A 232 -8.12 0.77 -14.84
C ILE A 232 -9.15 -0.37 -14.84
N GLN A 233 -10.42 -0.03 -15.00
CA GLN A 233 -11.53 -0.99 -15.08
C GLN A 233 -11.31 -1.99 -16.24
N GLU A 234 -10.91 -1.56 -17.42
CA GLU A 234 -10.59 -2.45 -18.55
C GLU A 234 -9.47 -3.44 -18.20
N LYS A 235 -8.42 -2.97 -17.54
CA LYS A 235 -7.30 -3.81 -17.10
C LYS A 235 -7.68 -4.78 -15.97
N SER A 236 -8.71 -4.47 -15.19
CA SER A 236 -9.22 -5.28 -14.08
C SER A 236 -10.23 -6.36 -14.53
N GLN A 237 -10.63 -6.40 -15.82
CA GLN A 237 -11.59 -7.38 -16.37
C GLN A 237 -10.94 -8.74 -16.66
N GLN A 238 -10.04 -9.19 -15.86
CA GLN A 238 -9.41 -10.50 -16.02
C GLN A 238 -10.16 -11.54 -15.19
N THR A 239 -10.07 -12.80 -15.61
CA THR A 239 -10.55 -13.93 -14.81
C THR A 239 -9.67 -14.01 -13.56
N ASP A 240 -10.28 -14.21 -12.40
CA ASP A 240 -9.53 -14.51 -11.18
C ASP A 240 -9.01 -15.95 -11.27
N ASP A 241 -7.90 -16.11 -11.98
CA ASP A 241 -7.21 -17.38 -12.17
C ASP A 241 -5.77 -17.33 -11.64
N GLU A 242 -5.13 -18.48 -11.63
CA GLU A 242 -3.76 -18.61 -11.11
C GLU A 242 -2.74 -17.81 -11.92
N GLU A 243 -2.92 -17.67 -13.24
CA GLU A 243 -2.03 -16.89 -14.10
C GLU A 243 -2.08 -15.40 -13.74
N PHE A 244 -3.26 -14.85 -13.51
CA PHE A 244 -3.44 -13.46 -13.10
C PHE A 244 -2.81 -13.19 -11.73
N ARG A 245 -3.03 -14.07 -10.74
CA ARG A 245 -2.48 -13.93 -9.38
C ARG A 245 -0.96 -14.03 -9.35
N GLN A 246 -0.36 -14.83 -10.24
CA GLN A 246 1.09 -15.01 -10.32
C GLN A 246 1.78 -14.02 -11.25
N ARG A 247 1.04 -13.16 -11.94
CA ARG A 247 1.60 -12.16 -12.85
C ARG A 247 2.53 -11.22 -12.11
N LYS A 248 3.80 -11.20 -12.52
CA LYS A 248 4.83 -10.34 -11.96
C LYS A 248 5.07 -9.12 -12.85
N ILE A 249 5.29 -7.96 -12.24
CA ILE A 249 5.83 -6.79 -12.92
C ILE A 249 7.35 -6.91 -12.88
N THR A 250 7.98 -6.92 -14.05
CA THR A 250 9.43 -6.94 -14.18
C THR A 250 9.99 -5.53 -14.41
N SER A 251 11.31 -5.35 -14.27
CA SER A 251 11.95 -4.04 -14.43
C SER A 251 11.90 -3.46 -15.85
N ASP A 252 11.60 -4.28 -16.84
CA ASP A 252 11.43 -3.94 -18.25
C ASP A 252 9.97 -3.71 -18.66
N MET A 253 9.02 -3.92 -17.73
CA MET A 253 7.64 -3.49 -17.93
C MET A 253 7.52 -1.98 -17.79
N GLU A 254 6.55 -1.44 -18.45
CA GLU A 254 6.14 -0.03 -18.55
C GLU A 254 6.77 0.94 -17.54
N ASP A 255 7.71 1.75 -17.99
CA ASP A 255 8.24 2.88 -17.23
C ASP A 255 7.20 4.01 -17.24
N LEU A 256 6.75 4.44 -16.06
CA LEU A 256 5.67 5.41 -15.94
C LEU A 256 6.15 6.85 -15.70
N GLY A 257 7.36 7.06 -15.23
CA GLY A 257 7.71 8.38 -14.72
C GLY A 257 9.15 8.82 -14.95
N SER A 258 10.01 8.08 -15.69
CA SER A 258 11.30 8.61 -16.10
C SER A 258 11.13 9.81 -17.07
N ARG A 259 12.15 10.64 -17.21
CA ARG A 259 12.14 11.75 -18.18
C ARG A 259 11.73 11.27 -19.58
N LYS A 260 12.18 10.08 -19.97
CA LYS A 260 11.84 9.47 -21.25
C LYS A 260 10.36 9.07 -21.35
N ALA A 261 9.82 8.49 -20.29
CA ALA A 261 8.40 8.08 -20.25
C ALA A 261 7.45 9.27 -20.23
N LEU A 262 7.91 10.41 -19.71
CA LEU A 262 7.14 11.64 -19.64
C LEU A 262 7.29 12.55 -20.87
N GLU A 263 8.07 12.13 -21.87
CA GLU A 263 8.24 12.89 -23.11
C GLU A 263 6.92 12.94 -23.89
N GLY A 264 6.44 14.17 -24.15
CA GLY A 264 5.18 14.40 -24.86
C GLY A 264 3.92 14.33 -24.00
N GLU A 265 4.03 14.00 -22.71
CA GLU A 265 2.90 14.06 -21.78
C GLU A 265 2.63 15.51 -21.36
N GLU A 266 1.36 15.94 -21.49
CA GLU A 266 0.96 17.32 -21.18
C GLU A 266 0.47 17.48 -19.73
N ASN A 267 -0.13 16.42 -19.17
CA ASN A 267 -0.75 16.45 -17.84
C ASN A 267 -0.11 15.41 -16.95
N LEU A 268 0.51 15.85 -15.85
CA LEU A 268 1.15 15.01 -14.86
C LEU A 268 0.47 15.16 -13.50
N ILE A 269 0.46 14.08 -12.74
CA ILE A 269 -0.12 14.02 -11.40
C ILE A 269 0.81 13.30 -10.44
N TRP A 270 0.63 13.57 -9.13
CA TRP A 270 1.15 12.72 -8.08
C TRP A 270 0.19 11.55 -7.89
N TYR A 271 0.64 10.33 -8.18
CA TYR A 271 -0.19 9.13 -8.13
C TYR A 271 0.65 7.94 -7.65
N PRO A 272 0.90 7.84 -6.32
CA PRO A 272 1.77 6.83 -5.73
C PRO A 272 1.15 5.45 -5.83
N ALA A 273 2.01 4.42 -5.90
CA ALA A 273 1.60 3.03 -6.05
C ALA A 273 1.20 2.40 -4.71
N GLU A 274 0.18 1.54 -4.78
CA GLU A 274 -0.15 0.54 -3.78
C GLU A 274 0.13 -0.84 -4.33
N VAL A 275 0.87 -1.65 -3.58
CA VAL A 275 1.11 -3.07 -3.84
C VAL A 275 0.16 -3.87 -2.96
N ASN A 276 -0.57 -4.80 -3.56
CA ASN A 276 -1.43 -5.71 -2.81
C ASN A 276 -1.10 -7.18 -3.12
N THR A 277 -1.27 -8.02 -2.14
CA THR A 277 -1.24 -9.49 -2.27
C THR A 277 -1.92 -10.13 -1.07
N SER A 278 -2.30 -11.39 -1.20
CA SER A 278 -2.83 -12.15 -0.07
C SER A 278 -1.72 -12.94 0.64
N ILE A 279 -1.86 -13.12 1.96
CA ILE A 279 -0.96 -13.97 2.75
C ILE A 279 -1.10 -15.46 2.39
N ARG A 280 -2.25 -15.83 1.80
CA ARG A 280 -2.60 -17.14 1.25
C ARG A 280 -2.73 -17.08 -0.27
N PRO A 281 -2.92 -18.20 -0.99
CA PRO A 281 -3.20 -18.17 -2.43
C PRO A 281 -4.49 -17.41 -2.76
N GLY A 282 -5.58 -17.67 -2.04
CA GLY A 282 -6.88 -17.02 -2.22
C GLY A 282 -6.99 -15.67 -1.52
N TRP A 283 -7.98 -14.86 -1.94
CA TRP A 283 -8.39 -13.64 -1.24
C TRP A 283 -9.31 -13.95 -0.07
N PHE A 284 -10.23 -14.90 -0.23
CA PHE A 284 -11.03 -15.42 0.87
C PHE A 284 -10.37 -16.63 1.53
N TYR A 285 -10.86 -17.00 2.69
CA TYR A 285 -10.35 -18.16 3.42
C TYR A 285 -10.79 -19.47 2.77
N HIS A 286 -9.83 -20.37 2.53
CA HIS A 286 -10.04 -21.72 2.05
C HIS A 286 -9.29 -22.70 3.00
N PRO A 287 -9.97 -23.72 3.60
CA PRO A 287 -9.31 -24.65 4.53
C PRO A 287 -8.13 -25.41 3.91
N GLU A 288 -8.17 -25.71 2.62
CA GLU A 288 -7.11 -26.39 1.88
C GLU A 288 -5.83 -25.57 1.74
N GLU A 289 -5.87 -24.28 2.06
CA GLU A 289 -4.74 -23.36 2.02
C GLU A 289 -4.05 -23.15 3.37
N ASP A 290 -4.48 -23.84 4.45
CA ASP A 290 -3.94 -23.64 5.81
C ASP A 290 -2.43 -23.86 5.91
N THR A 291 -1.86 -24.71 5.06
CA THR A 291 -0.42 -24.97 4.98
C THR A 291 0.31 -24.13 3.93
N GLN A 292 -0.41 -23.25 3.20
CA GLN A 292 0.11 -22.49 2.07
C GLN A 292 0.32 -20.99 2.41
N VAL A 293 0.39 -20.66 3.68
CA VAL A 293 0.70 -19.30 4.15
C VAL A 293 2.08 -18.88 3.67
N LYS A 294 2.19 -17.71 3.05
CA LYS A 294 3.47 -17.17 2.57
C LYS A 294 4.54 -17.25 3.65
N SER A 295 5.74 -17.65 3.27
CA SER A 295 6.87 -17.74 4.19
C SER A 295 7.30 -16.36 4.68
N LEU A 296 7.96 -16.31 5.85
CA LEU A 296 8.55 -15.07 6.36
C LEU A 296 9.48 -14.42 5.33
N LYS A 297 10.28 -15.23 4.61
CA LYS A 297 11.21 -14.75 3.58
C LYS A 297 10.49 -14.06 2.43
N GLU A 298 9.36 -14.60 1.98
CA GLU A 298 8.53 -14.00 0.93
C GLU A 298 7.93 -12.66 1.39
N LEU A 299 7.37 -12.61 2.60
CA LEU A 299 6.81 -11.36 3.15
C LEU A 299 7.88 -10.28 3.32
N ILE A 300 9.09 -10.65 3.77
CA ILE A 300 10.24 -9.74 3.85
C ILE A 300 10.60 -9.22 2.46
N HIS A 301 10.67 -10.11 1.46
CA HIS A 301 10.97 -9.73 0.09
C HIS A 301 9.95 -8.74 -0.47
N ILE A 302 8.66 -9.03 -0.28
CA ILE A 302 7.56 -8.16 -0.73
C ILE A 302 7.61 -6.80 -0.01
N TYR A 303 7.82 -6.78 1.31
CA TYR A 303 7.91 -5.55 2.08
C TYR A 303 9.10 -4.67 1.65
N CYS A 304 10.28 -5.26 1.51
CA CYS A 304 11.45 -4.54 1.04
C CYS A 304 11.32 -4.07 -0.42
N GLY A 305 10.58 -4.81 -1.24
CA GLY A 305 10.27 -4.45 -2.62
C GLY A 305 9.22 -3.34 -2.73
N SER A 306 8.14 -3.42 -1.94
CA SER A 306 7.01 -2.48 -1.98
C SER A 306 7.28 -1.22 -1.15
N VAL A 307 7.29 -1.32 0.17
CA VAL A 307 7.55 -0.18 1.06
C VAL A 307 8.97 0.36 0.83
N GLY A 308 9.93 -0.53 0.64
CA GLY A 308 11.30 -0.17 0.26
C GLY A 308 11.49 0.08 -1.23
N GLY A 309 10.43 0.22 -2.01
CA GLY A 309 10.42 0.50 -3.45
C GLY A 309 9.53 1.68 -3.83
N ASN A 310 9.26 2.59 -2.91
CA ASN A 310 8.41 3.78 -3.11
C ASN A 310 6.92 3.47 -3.35
N ALA A 311 6.40 2.40 -2.72
CA ALA A 311 4.98 2.05 -2.74
C ALA A 311 4.45 1.79 -1.34
N THR A 312 3.14 1.78 -1.15
CA THR A 312 2.53 1.24 0.06
C THR A 312 2.26 -0.26 -0.08
N PHE A 313 2.11 -0.96 1.02
CA PHE A 313 1.85 -2.40 1.03
C PHE A 313 0.53 -2.74 1.74
N LEU A 314 -0.39 -3.34 0.99
CA LEU A 314 -1.67 -3.86 1.45
C LEU A 314 -1.62 -5.39 1.45
N LEU A 315 -1.56 -6.01 2.63
CA LEU A 315 -1.54 -7.46 2.78
C LEU A 315 -2.91 -7.99 3.20
N ASN A 316 -3.49 -8.85 2.38
CA ASN A 316 -4.75 -9.49 2.71
C ASN A 316 -4.56 -10.67 3.66
N ILE A 317 -5.44 -10.77 4.66
CA ILE A 317 -5.46 -11.80 5.69
C ILE A 317 -6.92 -12.24 5.86
N PRO A 318 -7.35 -13.37 5.23
CA PRO A 318 -8.75 -13.76 5.22
C PRO A 318 -9.18 -14.43 6.54
N PRO A 319 -10.23 -13.93 7.22
CA PRO A 319 -10.78 -14.59 8.39
C PRO A 319 -11.52 -15.90 8.05
N MET A 320 -11.47 -16.86 8.98
CA MET A 320 -12.18 -18.15 8.91
C MET A 320 -13.71 -17.98 9.07
N PRO A 321 -14.52 -19.00 8.71
CA PRO A 321 -15.98 -18.95 8.87
C PRO A 321 -16.46 -18.71 10.31
N ASN A 322 -15.70 -19.10 11.33
CA ASN A 322 -16.05 -18.81 12.73
C ASN A 322 -15.83 -17.34 13.11
N GLY A 323 -15.13 -16.54 12.29
CA GLY A 323 -14.85 -15.13 12.53
C GLY A 323 -13.52 -14.83 13.23
N LEU A 324 -12.62 -15.80 13.31
CA LEU A 324 -11.24 -15.63 13.79
C LEU A 324 -10.25 -15.68 12.62
N LEU A 325 -9.08 -15.09 12.79
CA LEU A 325 -7.93 -15.38 11.91
C LEU A 325 -7.34 -16.74 12.27
N HIS A 326 -6.88 -17.48 11.25
CA HIS A 326 -6.24 -18.76 11.45
C HIS A 326 -4.90 -18.60 12.18
N GLU A 327 -4.55 -19.56 13.04
CA GLU A 327 -3.34 -19.50 13.88
C GLU A 327 -2.04 -19.40 13.08
N ASN A 328 -1.96 -20.03 11.90
CA ASN A 328 -0.80 -19.95 11.01
C ASN A 328 -0.61 -18.53 10.46
N ASP A 329 -1.69 -17.82 10.15
CA ASP A 329 -1.64 -16.43 9.67
C ASP A 329 -1.19 -15.51 10.81
N VAL A 330 -1.78 -15.65 12.00
CA VAL A 330 -1.42 -14.87 13.19
C VAL A 330 0.06 -15.07 13.51
N LYS A 331 0.52 -16.32 13.58
CA LYS A 331 1.92 -16.65 13.83
C LYS A 331 2.85 -16.00 12.79
N ARG A 332 2.50 -16.07 11.50
CA ARG A 332 3.31 -15.47 10.44
C ARG A 332 3.39 -13.95 10.57
N LEU A 333 2.30 -13.28 10.95
CA LEU A 333 2.29 -11.84 11.21
C LEU A 333 3.16 -11.46 12.40
N GLU A 334 3.14 -12.25 13.47
CA GLU A 334 4.00 -12.06 14.65
C GLU A 334 5.49 -12.25 14.30
N GLU A 335 5.82 -13.28 13.53
CA GLU A 335 7.19 -13.54 13.04
C GLU A 335 7.68 -12.36 12.17
N PHE A 336 6.84 -11.87 11.26
CA PHE A 336 7.17 -10.72 10.41
C PHE A 336 7.38 -9.45 11.24
N GLY A 337 6.50 -9.18 12.19
CA GLY A 337 6.65 -8.05 13.10
C GLY A 337 7.89 -8.15 13.99
N GLY A 338 8.26 -9.36 14.41
CA GLY A 338 9.50 -9.64 15.12
C GLY A 338 10.72 -9.28 14.28
N TRP A 339 10.77 -9.77 13.03
CA TRP A 339 11.81 -9.43 12.07
C TRP A 339 11.91 -7.92 11.85
N LYS A 340 10.76 -7.25 11.59
CA LYS A 340 10.74 -5.81 11.34
C LYS A 340 11.30 -5.01 12.51
N ARG A 341 10.86 -5.33 13.73
CA ARG A 341 11.34 -4.65 14.93
C ARG A 341 12.83 -4.87 15.16
N SER A 342 13.33 -6.11 15.02
CA SER A 342 14.75 -6.39 15.24
C SER A 342 15.64 -5.77 14.16
N SER A 343 15.27 -5.92 12.88
CA SER A 343 16.07 -5.46 11.73
C SER A 343 16.22 -3.93 11.64
N PHE A 344 15.27 -3.17 12.21
CA PHE A 344 15.29 -1.71 12.19
C PHE A 344 15.37 -1.09 13.58
N SER A 345 15.90 -1.82 14.59
CA SER A 345 15.95 -1.36 15.97
C SER A 345 17.17 -0.47 16.27
N ARG A 346 18.31 -0.75 15.63
CA ARG A 346 19.58 -0.05 15.89
C ARG A 346 20.07 0.66 14.64
N ASN A 347 19.84 1.96 14.62
CA ASN A 347 20.34 2.82 13.53
C ASN A 347 21.78 3.27 13.84
N LEU A 348 22.73 2.72 13.12
CA LEU A 348 24.15 3.04 13.28
C LEU A 348 24.50 4.45 12.77
N ALA A 349 23.65 5.04 11.92
CA ALA A 349 23.85 6.39 11.40
C ALA A 349 23.75 7.47 12.50
N GLU A 350 22.99 7.22 13.57
CA GLU A 350 22.78 8.18 14.67
C GLU A 350 24.09 8.58 15.38
N ASN A 351 25.04 7.64 15.46
CA ASN A 351 26.35 7.85 16.09
C ASN A 351 27.50 7.96 15.07
N ALA A 352 27.20 7.94 13.78
CA ALA A 352 28.21 8.04 12.74
C ALA A 352 28.69 9.51 12.57
N ARG A 353 29.96 9.67 12.26
CA ARG A 353 30.44 10.94 11.71
C ARG A 353 30.01 11.04 10.25
N ILE A 354 29.26 12.08 9.91
CA ILE A 354 28.78 12.28 8.55
C ILE A 354 29.61 13.35 7.87
N LEU A 355 29.99 13.10 6.62
CA LEU A 355 30.71 14.05 5.76
C LEU A 355 29.90 14.18 4.47
N ALA A 356 29.36 15.37 4.22
CA ALA A 356 28.71 15.72 2.97
C ALA A 356 29.69 16.41 2.02
N SER A 357 29.65 16.08 0.73
CA SER A 357 30.47 16.76 -0.29
C SER A 357 30.04 18.22 -0.50
N SER A 358 28.81 18.54 -0.12
CA SER A 358 28.18 19.85 -0.23
C SER A 358 26.97 19.91 0.68
N GLU A 359 26.71 21.03 1.36
CA GLU A 359 25.48 21.23 2.13
C GLU A 359 25.07 22.70 2.16
N ASP A 360 23.78 22.95 2.17
CA ASP A 360 23.19 24.24 2.48
C ASP A 360 23.10 24.38 4.02
N PRO A 361 23.72 25.43 4.62
CA PRO A 361 23.68 25.62 6.07
C PRO A 361 22.27 25.70 6.69
N SER A 362 21.25 26.03 5.90
CA SER A 362 19.85 26.04 6.35
C SER A 362 19.21 24.67 6.38
N CYS A 363 19.78 23.70 5.67
CA CYS A 363 19.33 22.31 5.56
C CYS A 363 20.50 21.34 5.72
N PRO A 364 21.14 21.32 6.90
CA PRO A 364 22.38 20.59 7.14
C PRO A 364 22.20 19.06 7.10
N VAL A 365 23.30 18.34 6.96
CA VAL A 365 23.28 16.88 6.81
C VAL A 365 22.74 16.14 8.04
N GLU A 366 22.84 16.72 9.21
CA GLU A 366 22.31 16.16 10.46
C GLU A 366 20.78 15.99 10.45
N ASN A 367 20.08 16.74 9.60
CA ASN A 367 18.61 16.61 9.45
C ASN A 367 18.16 15.21 9.03
N ILE A 368 19.04 14.44 8.35
CA ILE A 368 18.71 13.07 7.90
C ILE A 368 18.75 12.01 9.00
N LEU A 369 19.15 12.36 10.21
CA LEU A 369 19.26 11.42 11.34
C LEU A 369 17.94 11.17 12.04
N THR A 370 16.96 12.05 11.86
CA THR A 370 15.60 11.90 12.43
C THR A 370 14.63 11.55 11.33
N ASP A 371 13.90 10.44 11.50
CA ASP A 371 12.87 10.00 10.53
C ASP A 371 11.65 10.90 10.59
N THR A 372 11.69 12.01 9.88
CA THR A 372 10.61 13.00 9.75
C THR A 372 10.61 13.61 8.35
N LEU A 373 9.45 14.06 7.90
CA LEU A 373 9.33 14.86 6.67
C LEU A 373 9.50 16.37 6.93
N ASP A 374 9.53 16.82 8.19
CA ASP A 374 9.57 18.24 8.54
C ASP A 374 10.94 18.88 8.27
N THR A 375 12.00 18.07 8.26
CA THR A 375 13.37 18.51 8.01
C THR A 375 14.05 17.63 6.95
N TRP A 376 14.96 18.20 6.20
CA TRP A 376 15.74 17.47 5.18
C TRP A 376 17.14 18.05 5.01
N TYR A 377 18.00 17.24 4.44
CA TYR A 377 19.30 17.67 3.92
C TYR A 377 19.15 18.17 2.48
N GLN A 378 19.85 19.25 2.17
CA GLN A 378 19.96 19.80 0.82
C GLN A 378 21.42 20.18 0.50
N PRO A 379 21.97 19.80 -0.66
CA PRO A 379 23.27 20.30 -1.12
C PRO A 379 23.12 21.74 -1.68
N VAL A 380 24.23 22.46 -1.83
CA VAL A 380 24.22 23.76 -2.52
C VAL A 380 23.99 23.60 -4.03
N GLU A 381 23.47 24.63 -4.67
CA GLU A 381 23.20 24.65 -6.11
C GLU A 381 24.47 24.37 -6.93
N GLY A 382 24.31 23.59 -8.01
CA GLY A 382 25.40 23.19 -8.90
C GLY A 382 26.21 21.97 -8.41
N SER A 383 25.89 21.39 -7.25
CA SER A 383 26.55 20.18 -6.76
C SER A 383 26.08 18.94 -7.52
N SER A 384 26.96 18.28 -8.25
CA SER A 384 26.71 16.97 -8.88
C SER A 384 28.05 16.29 -9.21
N PRO A 385 28.26 15.02 -8.81
CA PRO A 385 27.39 14.21 -7.93
C PRO A 385 27.43 14.70 -6.47
N VAL A 386 26.44 14.27 -5.67
CA VAL A 386 26.38 14.51 -4.23
C VAL A 386 26.83 13.25 -3.50
N GLU A 387 27.81 13.37 -2.59
CA GLU A 387 28.32 12.24 -1.81
C GLU A 387 28.11 12.49 -0.31
N LEU A 388 27.57 11.47 0.38
CA LEU A 388 27.47 11.41 1.83
C LEU A 388 28.30 10.23 2.33
N VAL A 389 29.24 10.48 3.24
CA VAL A 389 30.10 9.45 3.83
C VAL A 389 29.76 9.32 5.31
N PHE A 390 29.41 8.12 5.73
CA PHE A 390 29.15 7.76 7.13
C PHE A 390 30.35 6.97 7.65
N GLU A 391 31.01 7.50 8.67
CA GLU A 391 32.08 6.82 9.41
C GLU A 391 31.45 6.29 10.71
N LEU A 392 31.21 4.96 10.75
CA LEU A 392 30.62 4.27 11.89
C LEU A 392 31.63 4.19 13.05
N GLU A 393 31.17 4.12 14.29
CA GLU A 393 32.02 3.98 15.48
C GLU A 393 32.94 2.75 15.38
N ASP A 394 32.36 1.61 14.96
CA ASP A 394 33.04 0.35 14.81
C ASP A 394 32.74 -0.32 13.45
N SER A 395 33.52 -1.37 13.12
CA SER A 395 33.20 -2.24 11.99
C SER A 395 32.06 -3.17 12.38
N CYS A 396 30.92 -3.03 11.71
CA CYS A 396 29.70 -3.78 11.96
C CYS A 396 29.30 -4.63 10.74
N THR A 397 28.54 -5.68 10.96
CA THR A 397 27.86 -6.42 9.90
C THR A 397 26.54 -5.74 9.63
N LEU A 398 26.33 -5.26 8.39
CA LEU A 398 25.13 -4.52 8.03
C LEU A 398 23.98 -5.44 7.61
N GLY A 399 22.76 -5.04 7.95
CA GLY A 399 21.51 -5.64 7.52
C GLY A 399 20.85 -4.84 6.40
N TYR A 400 20.48 -3.61 6.70
CA TYR A 400 19.73 -2.76 5.76
C TYR A 400 20.23 -1.32 5.76
N LEU A 401 20.07 -0.66 4.62
CA LEU A 401 20.18 0.79 4.49
C LEU A 401 18.83 1.33 4.01
N VAL A 402 18.35 2.39 4.65
CA VAL A 402 17.10 3.07 4.32
C VAL A 402 17.40 4.48 3.87
N LEU A 403 16.79 4.90 2.75
CA LEU A 403 16.81 6.26 2.25
C LEU A 403 15.37 6.75 2.13
N LYS A 404 15.11 8.02 2.50
CA LYS A 404 13.83 8.70 2.23
C LYS A 404 14.08 10.09 1.64
N GLU A 405 13.28 10.46 0.64
CA GLU A 405 13.20 11.84 0.15
C GLU A 405 12.13 12.62 0.91
N ALA A 406 12.31 13.92 1.00
CA ALA A 406 11.28 14.86 1.47
C ALA A 406 10.20 15.03 0.37
N ILE A 407 9.35 14.02 0.19
CA ILE A 407 8.43 13.91 -0.95
C ILE A 407 7.35 15.00 -1.01
N GLN A 408 7.10 15.73 0.08
CA GLN A 408 6.28 16.95 0.05
C GLN A 408 6.85 18.01 -0.90
N HIS A 409 8.11 17.86 -1.32
CA HIS A 409 8.79 18.65 -2.34
C HIS A 409 9.02 17.87 -3.65
N SER A 410 8.22 16.83 -3.90
CA SER A 410 8.29 15.92 -5.03
C SER A 410 9.41 14.88 -4.94
N GLN A 411 9.36 13.91 -5.83
CA GLN A 411 10.37 12.87 -6.03
C GLN A 411 11.45 13.41 -6.97
N ARG A 412 12.72 13.37 -6.54
CA ARG A 412 13.82 14.08 -7.20
C ARG A 412 14.96 13.17 -7.66
N ILE A 413 15.30 12.13 -6.88
CA ILE A 413 16.45 11.25 -7.14
C ILE A 413 16.10 10.23 -8.22
N GLU A 414 16.92 10.14 -9.26
CA GLU A 414 16.78 9.22 -10.39
C GLU A 414 17.82 8.11 -10.41
N ALA A 415 19.02 8.35 -9.80
CA ALA A 415 20.03 7.31 -9.67
C ALA A 415 20.95 7.57 -8.48
N PHE A 416 21.30 6.47 -7.81
CA PHE A 416 22.27 6.51 -6.71
C PHE A 416 23.11 5.23 -6.64
N GLN A 417 24.25 5.32 -5.98
CA GLN A 417 25.14 4.20 -5.72
C GLN A 417 25.54 4.16 -4.25
N ILE A 418 25.73 2.95 -3.72
CA ILE A 418 26.24 2.74 -2.37
C ILE A 418 27.59 2.03 -2.47
N PHE A 419 28.57 2.53 -1.70
CA PHE A 419 29.90 1.96 -1.58
C PHE A 419 30.18 1.64 -0.12
N ALA A 420 30.92 0.57 0.12
CA ALA A 420 31.52 0.25 1.41
C ALA A 420 33.04 0.37 1.34
N ALA A 421 33.66 0.81 2.42
CA ALA A 421 35.12 0.76 2.50
C ALA A 421 35.58 -0.67 2.82
N ASP A 422 36.47 -1.21 2.00
CA ASP A 422 37.11 -2.49 2.28
C ASP A 422 37.93 -2.40 3.57
N SER A 423 37.78 -3.37 4.45
CA SER A 423 38.38 -3.36 5.79
C SER A 423 39.92 -3.37 5.76
N GLN A 424 40.53 -3.98 4.74
CA GLN A 424 41.96 -4.16 4.60
C GLN A 424 42.59 -3.06 3.76
N THR A 425 42.05 -2.83 2.56
CA THR A 425 42.66 -1.91 1.58
C THR A 425 42.21 -0.46 1.74
N LYS A 426 41.11 -0.25 2.51
CA LYS A 426 40.41 1.05 2.67
C LYS A 426 39.89 1.65 1.37
N LYS A 427 39.84 0.85 0.28
CA LYS A 427 39.28 1.27 -0.99
C LYS A 427 37.74 1.18 -0.96
N TRP A 428 37.08 2.07 -1.69
CA TRP A 428 35.65 2.04 -1.89
C TRP A 428 35.27 0.93 -2.88
N ILE A 429 34.40 0.01 -2.45
CA ILE A 429 33.86 -1.07 -3.25
C ILE A 429 32.38 -0.76 -3.48
N PRO A 430 31.89 -0.74 -4.73
CA PRO A 430 30.47 -0.59 -5.02
C PRO A 430 29.70 -1.83 -4.52
N VAL A 431 28.66 -1.62 -3.73
CA VAL A 431 27.84 -2.70 -3.15
C VAL A 431 26.40 -2.68 -3.64
N TYR A 432 25.93 -1.52 -4.11
CA TYR A 432 24.57 -1.40 -4.65
C TYR A 432 24.49 -0.23 -5.64
N SER A 433 23.59 -0.37 -6.64
CA SER A 433 23.17 0.69 -7.54
C SER A 433 21.65 0.71 -7.64
N GLY A 434 21.04 1.84 -7.34
CA GLY A 434 19.62 2.08 -7.37
C GLY A 434 19.22 3.17 -8.35
N THR A 435 17.93 3.24 -8.62
CA THR A 435 17.33 4.26 -9.46
C THR A 435 16.64 5.31 -8.58
N VAL A 436 15.35 5.15 -8.29
CA VAL A 436 14.56 6.11 -7.50
C VAL A 436 14.65 5.83 -6.00
N VAL A 437 14.44 6.85 -5.19
CA VAL A 437 14.28 6.75 -3.74
C VAL A 437 12.82 6.98 -3.36
N GLY A 438 12.26 8.15 -3.63
CA GLY A 438 10.89 8.52 -3.29
C GLY A 438 10.64 8.52 -1.78
N TYR A 439 9.42 8.13 -1.38
CA TYR A 439 9.06 8.09 0.03
C TYR A 439 10.02 7.22 0.85
N GLN A 440 10.34 6.01 0.37
CA GLN A 440 11.28 5.13 1.05
C GLN A 440 11.95 4.15 0.09
N LYS A 441 13.26 3.99 0.24
CA LYS A 441 14.06 2.93 -0.37
C LYS A 441 14.74 2.12 0.70
N ILE A 442 14.50 0.79 0.72
CA ILE A 442 15.19 -0.16 1.59
C ILE A 442 16.18 -0.97 0.74
N VAL A 443 17.45 -0.90 1.09
CA VAL A 443 18.52 -1.63 0.40
C VAL A 443 19.06 -2.72 1.32
N PRO A 444 18.90 -4.01 0.98
CA PRO A 444 19.52 -5.10 1.72
C PRO A 444 21.04 -5.05 1.55
N LEU A 445 21.78 -5.07 2.67
CA LEU A 445 23.23 -5.12 2.72
C LEU A 445 23.73 -6.34 3.54
N LEU A 446 22.91 -7.37 3.59
CA LEU A 446 23.09 -8.55 4.46
C LEU A 446 24.51 -9.16 4.35
N GLY A 447 25.17 -9.29 5.49
CA GLY A 447 26.52 -9.87 5.59
C GLY A 447 27.67 -8.92 5.21
N LEU A 448 27.38 -7.68 4.84
CA LEU A 448 28.41 -6.68 4.51
C LEU A 448 29.07 -6.17 5.79
N GLN A 449 30.36 -6.45 5.96
CA GLN A 449 31.14 -5.96 7.09
C GLN A 449 31.96 -4.73 6.70
N THR A 450 31.70 -3.60 7.35
CA THR A 450 32.42 -2.34 7.09
C THR A 450 32.30 -1.37 8.26
N SER A 451 33.22 -0.39 8.32
CA SER A 451 33.13 0.76 9.23
C SER A 451 32.79 2.07 8.48
N LYS A 452 32.67 2.04 7.15
CA LYS A 452 32.35 3.26 6.38
C LYS A 452 31.45 2.92 5.20
N ILE A 453 30.39 3.70 5.07
CA ILE A 453 29.45 3.66 3.94
C ILE A 453 29.49 5.00 3.22
N LYS A 454 29.45 4.95 1.90
CA LYS A 454 29.29 6.14 1.06
C LYS A 454 28.04 5.99 0.20
N ILE A 455 27.18 6.98 0.26
CA ILE A 455 26.03 7.15 -0.61
C ILE A 455 26.37 8.21 -1.64
N LYS A 456 26.26 7.89 -2.92
CA LYS A 456 26.52 8.79 -4.03
C LYS A 456 25.25 8.96 -4.85
N LEU A 457 24.65 10.15 -4.82
CA LEU A 457 23.55 10.52 -5.68
C LEU A 457 24.14 10.98 -7.02
N THR A 458 23.84 10.22 -8.07
CA THR A 458 24.50 10.37 -9.38
C THR A 458 23.62 11.07 -10.41
N ASP A 459 22.30 10.99 -10.26
CA ASP A 459 21.35 11.68 -11.14
C ASP A 459 20.07 12.08 -10.34
N PHE A 460 19.60 13.29 -10.61
CA PHE A 460 18.42 13.87 -9.97
C PHE A 460 17.82 14.97 -10.83
N ARG A 461 16.49 15.18 -10.73
CA ARG A 461 15.74 16.17 -11.52
C ARG A 461 16.16 17.60 -11.19
N VAL A 462 16.21 17.89 -9.91
CA VAL A 462 16.74 19.12 -9.30
C VAL A 462 17.51 18.71 -8.06
N LEU A 463 18.01 19.67 -7.25
CA LEU A 463 18.72 19.33 -6.00
C LEU A 463 17.95 18.28 -5.18
N PRO A 464 18.61 17.18 -4.75
CA PRO A 464 17.97 16.14 -3.96
C PRO A 464 17.70 16.64 -2.54
N PHE A 465 16.53 16.27 -1.99
CA PHE A 465 16.14 16.54 -0.61
C PHE A 465 15.95 15.21 0.12
N LEU A 466 16.94 14.85 0.94
CA LEU A 466 16.85 13.65 1.77
C LEU A 466 16.28 14.00 3.14
N SER A 467 15.17 13.35 3.52
CA SER A 467 14.57 13.50 4.85
C SER A 467 15.10 12.49 5.86
N PHE A 468 15.62 11.33 5.41
CA PHE A 468 16.13 10.33 6.33
C PHE A 468 17.18 9.41 5.68
N VAL A 469 18.17 9.03 6.48
CA VAL A 469 19.11 7.94 6.17
C VAL A 469 19.27 7.06 7.42
N GLY A 470 18.93 5.78 7.29
CA GLY A 470 19.16 4.77 8.31
C GLY A 470 20.15 3.72 7.85
N ILE A 471 21.09 3.35 8.70
CA ILE A 471 22.04 2.24 8.49
C ILE A 471 21.87 1.27 9.63
N TYR A 472 21.37 0.08 9.33
CA TYR A 472 20.95 -0.87 10.35
C TYR A 472 21.88 -2.08 10.43
N GLU A 473 22.20 -2.47 11.65
CA GLU A 473 23.02 -3.66 11.93
C GLU A 473 22.22 -4.93 11.61
N GLN A 474 22.92 -5.95 11.11
CA GLN A 474 22.31 -7.27 10.93
C GLN A 474 22.15 -7.95 12.29
N VAL A 475 20.92 -8.33 12.61
CA VAL A 475 20.54 -9.06 13.82
C VAL A 475 20.36 -10.56 13.51
#